data_bac65463f90c0b17806ef9eacc2482a3
#
_entry.id   bac65463f90c0b17806ef9eacc2482a3
#
_cell.length_a   1.000
_cell.length_b   1.000
_cell.length_c   1.000
_cell.angle_alpha   90.00
_cell.angle_beta   90.00
_cell.angle_gamma   90.00
#
_symmetry.space_group_name_H-M   'P 1'
#
loop_
_entity.id
_entity.type
_entity.pdbx_description
1 polymer ?
#
loop_
_entity_poly.entity_id
_entity_poly.type
_entity_poly.pdbx_seq_one_letter_code
_entity_poly.pdbx_strand_id
1 'polypeptide(L)'
;MSIISSELNEVKEQFSVNRRTEIIDWAGDLEDEDLIEQEDMVVTITSGGYIKRTPLADFRAQRRGGKGLAGMQTKDEDVVTTLFVANTHTQLLFFSTDGMAYKLKTWRLPLGSRTAKGKAIVNILPIQAGVSIAAVMPVDAQEEKWGELQIIFSTSSGDVRRNALSDFTNVRSNGKIAMDLPEDIKLVNARIANENDDVMLVTDSGRAIRFSTTSLLSLIHI
;
A
#
# COMPACT_ATOMS: atom_id res chain seq x y z
N MET A 1 13.09 58.88 18.23
CA MET A 1 13.69 57.63 17.79
C MET A 1 14.91 57.22 18.62
N SER A 2 15.82 58.13 18.98
CA SER A 2 17.04 57.78 19.74
C SER A 2 16.75 57.28 21.19
N ILE A 3 15.77 57.84 21.87
CA ILE A 3 15.39 57.41 23.23
C ILE A 3 14.86 55.98 23.25
N ILE A 4 13.97 55.63 22.33
CA ILE A 4 13.42 54.28 22.22
C ILE A 4 14.53 53.26 21.90
N SER A 5 15.46 53.63 21.02
CA SER A 5 16.59 52.77 20.69
C SER A 5 17.53 52.53 21.87
N SER A 6 17.74 53.58 22.72
CA SER A 6 18.54 53.47 23.93
C SER A 6 17.87 52.56 24.98
N GLU A 7 16.58 52.73 25.24
CA GLU A 7 15.81 51.88 26.16
C GLU A 7 15.80 50.42 25.71
N LEU A 8 15.59 50.16 24.42
CA LEU A 8 15.64 48.79 23.87
C LEU A 8 17.01 48.12 24.00
N ASN A 9 18.09 48.93 23.86
CA ASN A 9 19.44 48.37 24.04
C ASN A 9 19.73 48.09 25.52
N GLU A 10 19.26 48.93 26.46
CA GLU A 10 19.36 48.63 27.90
C GLU A 10 18.64 47.36 28.28
N VAL A 11 17.41 47.16 27.79
CA VAL A 11 16.62 45.94 28.04
C VAL A 11 17.35 44.73 27.43
N LYS A 12 17.94 44.87 26.23
CA LYS A 12 18.69 43.82 25.61
C LYS A 12 19.94 43.44 26.43
N GLU A 13 20.71 44.41 26.93
CA GLU A 13 21.87 44.13 27.75
C GLU A 13 21.52 43.47 29.08
N GLN A 14 20.42 43.84 29.66
CA GLN A 14 19.97 43.34 30.97
C GLN A 14 19.33 41.96 30.92
N PHE A 15 18.64 41.61 29.83
CA PHE A 15 17.85 40.39 29.72
C PHE A 15 18.27 39.44 28.58
N SER A 16 19.28 39.79 27.77
CA SER A 16 19.72 38.90 26.72
C SER A 16 20.37 37.64 27.28
N VAL A 17 19.89 36.51 26.86
CA VAL A 17 20.45 35.20 27.16
C VAL A 17 20.95 34.57 25.85
N ASN A 18 21.97 33.75 25.96
CA ASN A 18 22.43 32.98 24.78
C ASN A 18 21.32 32.10 24.23
N ARG A 19 21.26 32.01 22.92
CA ARG A 19 20.29 31.17 22.26
C ARG A 19 20.47 29.71 22.70
N ARG A 20 19.35 29.04 23.08
CA ARG A 20 19.35 27.65 23.50
C ARG A 20 19.25 26.67 22.33
N THR A 21 18.81 27.16 21.16
CA THR A 21 18.68 26.36 19.92
C THR A 21 19.80 26.73 18.97
N GLU A 22 20.37 25.76 18.31
CA GLU A 22 21.32 25.93 17.24
C GLU A 22 20.61 26.38 15.97
N ILE A 23 21.19 27.30 15.21
CA ILE A 23 20.75 27.63 13.86
C ILE A 23 21.62 26.78 12.93
N ILE A 24 21.01 25.80 12.32
CA ILE A 24 21.66 25.01 11.27
C ILE A 24 21.19 25.52 9.91
N ASP A 25 22.07 25.47 8.92
CA ASP A 25 21.66 25.70 7.53
C ASP A 25 20.64 24.68 7.12
N TRP A 26 19.70 25.09 6.28
CA TRP A 26 18.67 24.21 5.79
C TRP A 26 19.30 23.00 5.05
N ALA A 27 19.09 21.81 5.60
CA ALA A 27 19.62 20.55 5.06
C ALA A 27 18.73 19.94 3.93
N GLY A 28 17.76 20.68 3.41
CA GLY A 28 16.79 20.21 2.41
C GLY A 28 15.39 20.06 3.00
N ASP A 29 14.40 19.81 2.14
CA ASP A 29 13.04 19.48 2.54
C ASP A 29 13.05 18.11 3.21
N LEU A 30 12.70 18.05 4.50
CA LEU A 30 12.39 16.80 5.16
C LEU A 30 11.04 16.33 4.60
N GLU A 31 11.04 15.21 3.93
CA GLU A 31 9.79 14.57 3.57
C GLU A 31 9.10 14.00 4.82
N ASP A 32 7.77 13.99 4.83
CA ASP A 32 7.01 13.38 5.93
C ASP A 32 7.49 11.96 6.25
N GLU A 33 8.02 11.26 5.26
CA GLU A 33 8.54 9.90 5.37
C GLU A 33 9.80 9.81 6.23
N ASP A 34 10.66 10.84 6.23
CA ASP A 34 11.90 10.88 7.03
C ASP A 34 11.60 10.92 8.53
N LEU A 35 10.40 11.38 8.90
CA LEU A 35 9.92 11.44 10.29
C LEU A 35 9.24 10.15 10.73
N ILE A 36 8.99 9.20 9.83
CA ILE A 36 8.31 7.95 10.11
C ILE A 36 9.33 6.87 10.49
N GLU A 37 9.20 6.32 11.68
CA GLU A 37 10.04 5.21 12.13
C GLU A 37 9.81 3.96 11.27
N GLN A 38 10.90 3.28 10.91
CA GLN A 38 10.85 2.02 10.18
C GLN A 38 10.43 0.89 11.13
N GLU A 39 9.24 0.38 10.93
CA GLU A 39 8.65 -0.68 11.74
C GLU A 39 7.89 -1.67 10.85
N ASP A 40 7.96 -2.96 11.22
CA ASP A 40 7.18 -3.98 10.54
C ASP A 40 5.72 -3.96 11.00
N MET A 41 4.82 -3.88 10.03
CA MET A 41 3.38 -3.78 10.21
C MET A 41 2.67 -4.99 9.63
N VAL A 42 1.66 -5.47 10.33
CA VAL A 42 0.69 -6.41 9.79
C VAL A 42 -0.43 -5.61 9.12
N VAL A 43 -0.56 -5.74 7.83
CA VAL A 43 -1.66 -5.15 7.05
C VAL A 43 -2.78 -6.18 6.95
N THR A 44 -3.98 -5.76 7.31
CA THR A 44 -5.18 -6.62 7.30
C THR A 44 -6.26 -5.97 6.45
N ILE A 45 -6.86 -6.74 5.55
CA ILE A 45 -7.93 -6.29 4.64
C ILE A 45 -9.09 -7.29 4.75
N THR A 46 -10.31 -6.76 4.77
CA THR A 46 -11.53 -7.58 4.85
C THR A 46 -12.31 -7.58 3.53
N SER A 47 -13.20 -8.56 3.36
CA SER A 47 -14.14 -8.64 2.23
C SER A 47 -15.05 -7.41 2.14
N GLY A 48 -15.39 -6.81 3.28
CA GLY A 48 -16.16 -5.57 3.35
C GLY A 48 -15.37 -4.30 3.02
N GLY A 49 -14.10 -4.43 2.58
CA GLY A 49 -13.27 -3.32 2.15
C GLY A 49 -12.70 -2.47 3.30
N TYR A 50 -12.57 -3.03 4.50
CA TYR A 50 -11.87 -2.37 5.61
C TYR A 50 -10.40 -2.72 5.60
N ILE A 51 -9.55 -1.74 5.88
CA ILE A 51 -8.10 -1.90 5.93
C ILE A 51 -7.53 -1.25 7.19
N LYS A 52 -6.50 -1.86 7.73
CA LYS A 52 -5.67 -1.30 8.81
C LYS A 52 -4.24 -1.83 8.75
N ARG A 53 -3.35 -1.13 9.42
CA ARG A 53 -2.03 -1.63 9.81
C ARG A 53 -1.93 -1.73 11.33
N THR A 54 -1.23 -2.74 11.81
CA THR A 54 -1.01 -2.98 13.25
C THR A 54 0.47 -3.34 13.43
N PRO A 55 1.19 -2.80 14.42
CA PRO A 55 2.58 -3.17 14.68
C PRO A 55 2.73 -4.68 14.81
N LEU A 56 3.74 -5.27 14.17
CA LEU A 56 4.00 -6.70 14.27
C LEU A 56 4.28 -7.12 15.72
N ALA A 57 4.86 -6.23 16.52
CA ALA A 57 5.13 -6.43 17.94
C ALA A 57 3.87 -6.72 18.77
N ASP A 58 2.69 -6.27 18.34
CA ASP A 58 1.40 -6.55 18.99
C ASP A 58 0.95 -8.02 18.85
N PHE A 59 1.59 -8.77 17.96
CA PHE A 59 1.31 -10.18 17.70
C PHE A 59 2.35 -11.05 18.39
N ARG A 60 1.97 -11.70 19.49
CA ARG A 60 2.84 -12.61 20.22
C ARG A 60 2.97 -13.94 19.49
N ALA A 61 4.18 -14.47 19.41
CA ALA A 61 4.39 -15.84 18.97
C ALA A 61 3.64 -16.82 19.87
N GLN A 62 2.76 -17.64 19.31
CA GLN A 62 2.05 -18.68 20.07
C GLN A 62 2.85 -19.99 20.08
N ARG A 63 2.97 -20.59 21.24
CA ARG A 63 3.49 -21.96 21.39
C ARG A 63 2.40 -22.98 21.06
N ARG A 64 2.81 -24.24 20.81
CA ARG A 64 1.89 -25.36 20.56
C ARG A 64 0.80 -25.42 21.65
N GLY A 65 -0.48 -25.55 21.25
CA GLY A 65 -1.64 -25.62 22.13
C GLY A 65 -2.25 -24.28 22.56
N GLY A 66 -1.76 -23.14 22.07
CA GLY A 66 -2.37 -21.83 22.29
C GLY A 66 -3.69 -21.66 21.52
N LYS A 67 -4.65 -20.93 22.11
CA LYS A 67 -5.84 -20.45 21.36
C LYS A 67 -5.41 -19.40 20.36
N GLY A 68 -5.90 -19.46 19.11
CA GLY A 68 -5.62 -18.47 18.09
C GLY A 68 -5.88 -17.03 18.57
N LEU A 69 -5.16 -16.07 17.99
CA LEU A 69 -5.37 -14.65 18.28
C LEU A 69 -6.28 -14.04 17.22
N ALA A 70 -7.37 -13.38 17.67
CA ALA A 70 -8.20 -12.62 16.74
C ALA A 70 -7.40 -11.45 16.16
N GLY A 71 -7.30 -11.38 14.84
CA GLY A 71 -6.59 -10.34 14.12
C GLY A 71 -7.44 -9.10 13.85
N MET A 72 -8.77 -9.21 13.92
CA MET A 72 -9.71 -8.12 13.67
C MET A 72 -11.09 -8.49 14.22
N GLN A 73 -11.82 -7.49 14.74
CA GLN A 73 -13.27 -7.64 14.96
C GLN A 73 -13.99 -7.25 13.67
N THR A 74 -14.64 -8.22 13.08
CA THR A 74 -15.49 -8.05 11.90
C THR A 74 -16.96 -8.10 12.31
N LYS A 75 -17.86 -7.56 11.47
CA LYS A 75 -19.29 -7.83 11.58
C LYS A 75 -19.55 -9.27 11.10
N ASP A 76 -20.69 -9.83 11.45
CA ASP A 76 -21.03 -11.25 11.26
C ASP A 76 -20.80 -11.79 9.83
N GLU A 77 -20.82 -10.92 8.81
CA GLU A 77 -20.64 -11.31 7.40
C GLU A 77 -19.28 -10.84 6.79
N ASP A 78 -18.44 -10.13 7.54
CA ASP A 78 -17.17 -9.60 7.04
C ASP A 78 -16.02 -10.48 7.49
N VAL A 79 -15.17 -10.92 6.58
CA VAL A 79 -14.05 -11.82 6.84
C VAL A 79 -12.73 -11.21 6.37
N VAL A 80 -11.64 -11.54 7.05
CA VAL A 80 -10.30 -11.15 6.60
C VAL A 80 -9.95 -11.94 5.34
N THR A 81 -9.74 -11.23 4.24
CA THR A 81 -9.39 -11.82 2.94
C THR A 81 -7.89 -11.77 2.67
N THR A 82 -7.22 -10.73 3.15
CA THR A 82 -5.80 -10.53 2.88
C THR A 82 -5.09 -10.10 4.17
N LEU A 83 -3.97 -10.77 4.44
CA LEU A 83 -3.08 -10.46 5.56
C LEU A 83 -1.65 -10.67 5.11
N PHE A 84 -0.81 -9.65 5.32
CA PHE A 84 0.63 -9.72 5.03
C PHE A 84 1.40 -8.79 5.96
N VAL A 85 2.72 -8.99 6.02
CA VAL A 85 3.64 -8.11 6.73
C VAL A 85 4.34 -7.20 5.73
N ALA A 86 4.40 -5.92 6.05
CA ALA A 86 5.13 -4.92 5.29
C ALA A 86 5.75 -3.87 6.23
N ASN A 87 6.95 -3.38 5.89
CA ASN A 87 7.55 -2.27 6.63
C ASN A 87 6.75 -0.98 6.40
N THR A 88 6.80 -0.02 7.34
CA THR A 88 6.14 1.28 7.22
C THR A 88 6.46 2.00 5.92
N HIS A 89 7.70 1.90 5.42
CA HIS A 89 8.16 2.53 4.17
C HIS A 89 7.87 1.71 2.91
N THR A 90 7.39 0.47 3.05
CA THR A 90 7.06 -0.38 1.90
C THR A 90 5.93 0.24 1.08
N GLN A 91 6.09 0.25 -0.23
CA GLN A 91 5.04 0.64 -1.16
C GLN A 91 4.03 -0.49 -1.32
N LEU A 92 2.76 -0.14 -1.38
CA LEU A 92 1.66 -1.05 -1.64
C LEU A 92 1.00 -0.67 -2.97
N LEU A 93 0.81 -1.65 -3.83
CA LEU A 93 -0.01 -1.53 -5.02
C LEU A 93 -1.39 -2.14 -4.75
N PHE A 94 -2.42 -1.39 -5.07
CA PHE A 94 -3.82 -1.79 -4.97
C PHE A 94 -4.39 -1.87 -6.36
N PHE A 95 -5.09 -2.93 -6.66
CA PHE A 95 -5.80 -3.11 -7.92
C PHE A 95 -7.28 -3.27 -7.64
N SER A 96 -8.09 -2.43 -8.22
CA SER A 96 -9.54 -2.46 -8.06
C SER A 96 -10.21 -3.32 -9.13
N THR A 97 -11.43 -3.74 -8.84
CA THR A 97 -12.18 -4.65 -9.71
C THR A 97 -12.53 -4.07 -11.08
N ASP A 98 -12.49 -2.74 -11.22
CA ASP A 98 -12.64 -2.00 -12.49
C ASP A 98 -11.33 -1.82 -13.27
N GLY A 99 -10.23 -2.47 -12.81
CA GLY A 99 -8.94 -2.43 -13.51
C GLY A 99 -8.06 -1.22 -13.22
N MET A 100 -8.37 -0.42 -12.19
CA MET A 100 -7.52 0.69 -11.78
C MET A 100 -6.43 0.24 -10.82
N ALA A 101 -5.26 0.87 -10.90
CA ALA A 101 -4.13 0.71 -9.98
C ALA A 101 -3.95 1.96 -9.13
N TYR A 102 -3.70 1.77 -7.83
CA TYR A 102 -3.35 2.84 -6.89
C TYR A 102 -2.07 2.47 -6.15
N LYS A 103 -1.30 3.47 -5.76
CA LYS A 103 -0.03 3.30 -5.04
C LYS A 103 -0.06 4.08 -3.75
N LEU A 104 0.27 3.43 -2.63
CA LEU A 104 0.27 4.05 -1.30
C LEU A 104 1.38 3.45 -0.43
N LYS A 105 2.07 4.26 0.35
CA LYS A 105 3.02 3.80 1.38
C LYS A 105 2.27 3.17 2.56
N THR A 106 2.83 2.12 3.15
CA THR A 106 2.21 1.40 4.29
C THR A 106 1.93 2.34 5.46
N TRP A 107 2.80 3.32 5.75
CA TRP A 107 2.60 4.26 6.85
C TRP A 107 1.37 5.17 6.68
N ARG A 108 0.86 5.36 5.47
CA ARG A 108 -0.38 6.10 5.20
C ARG A 108 -1.65 5.33 5.52
N LEU A 109 -1.54 4.01 5.71
CA LEU A 109 -2.68 3.22 6.15
C LEU A 109 -3.08 3.57 7.60
N PRO A 110 -4.36 3.45 7.96
CA PRO A 110 -4.81 3.72 9.31
C PRO A 110 -4.16 2.76 10.31
N LEU A 111 -3.53 3.34 11.32
CA LEU A 111 -3.03 2.59 12.47
C LEU A 111 -4.22 2.11 13.31
N GLY A 112 -4.23 0.87 13.69
CA GLY A 112 -5.27 0.29 14.52
C GLY A 112 -4.73 -0.77 15.46
N SER A 113 -5.34 -0.89 16.64
CA SER A 113 -5.06 -2.01 17.53
C SER A 113 -5.44 -3.34 16.87
N ARG A 114 -4.95 -4.44 17.41
CA ARG A 114 -5.20 -5.79 16.88
C ARG A 114 -6.68 -6.08 16.67
N THR A 115 -7.56 -5.66 17.55
CA THR A 115 -9.01 -5.90 17.48
C THR A 115 -9.81 -4.82 16.76
N ALA A 116 -9.20 -3.67 16.44
CA ALA A 116 -9.87 -2.58 15.75
C ALA A 116 -10.35 -3.00 14.34
N LYS A 117 -11.48 -2.44 13.90
CA LYS A 117 -12.07 -2.70 12.58
C LYS A 117 -11.30 -2.08 11.41
N GLY A 118 -10.49 -1.03 11.67
CA GLY A 118 -9.83 -0.26 10.62
C GLY A 118 -10.75 0.78 9.98
N LYS A 119 -10.39 1.27 8.79
CA LYS A 119 -11.18 2.23 8.00
C LYS A 119 -11.55 1.65 6.65
N ALA A 120 -12.66 2.09 6.09
CA ALA A 120 -13.04 1.71 4.74
C ALA A 120 -12.02 2.24 3.72
N ILE A 121 -11.61 1.41 2.79
CA ILE A 121 -10.56 1.71 1.82
C ILE A 121 -10.95 2.85 0.87
N VAL A 122 -12.25 3.00 0.61
CA VAL A 122 -12.82 4.10 -0.18
C VAL A 122 -12.60 5.49 0.45
N ASN A 123 -12.28 5.55 1.76
CA ASN A 123 -11.92 6.80 2.44
C ASN A 123 -10.42 7.13 2.34
N ILE A 124 -9.63 6.21 1.78
CA ILE A 124 -8.16 6.31 1.68
C ILE A 124 -7.74 6.46 0.23
N LEU A 125 -8.39 5.71 -0.65
CA LEU A 125 -8.14 5.70 -2.09
C LEU A 125 -9.37 6.26 -2.82
N PRO A 126 -9.19 7.02 -3.93
CA PRO A 126 -10.28 7.61 -4.71
C PRO A 126 -10.98 6.56 -5.58
N ILE A 127 -11.55 5.54 -4.94
CA ILE A 127 -12.25 4.42 -5.59
C ILE A 127 -13.70 4.81 -5.80
N GLN A 128 -14.25 4.49 -6.96
CA GLN A 128 -15.65 4.75 -7.29
C GLN A 128 -16.61 3.89 -6.45
N ALA A 129 -17.82 4.40 -6.23
CA ALA A 129 -18.87 3.67 -5.53
C ALA A 129 -19.21 2.35 -6.26
N GLY A 130 -19.31 1.26 -5.52
CA GLY A 130 -19.59 -0.07 -6.08
C GLY A 130 -18.37 -0.84 -6.57
N VAL A 131 -17.19 -0.22 -6.60
CA VAL A 131 -15.91 -0.87 -6.93
C VAL A 131 -15.25 -1.36 -5.65
N SER A 132 -14.65 -2.54 -5.70
CA SER A 132 -13.89 -3.14 -4.60
C SER A 132 -12.44 -3.38 -4.98
N ILE A 133 -11.61 -3.76 -4.02
CA ILE A 133 -10.22 -4.13 -4.28
C ILE A 133 -10.13 -5.61 -4.63
N ALA A 134 -9.56 -5.90 -5.81
CA ALA A 134 -9.31 -7.25 -6.28
C ALA A 134 -8.00 -7.83 -5.73
N ALA A 135 -6.95 -7.01 -5.65
CA ALA A 135 -5.65 -7.43 -5.14
C ALA A 135 -4.90 -6.29 -4.45
N VAL A 136 -4.12 -6.64 -3.44
CA VAL A 136 -3.15 -5.75 -2.79
C VAL A 136 -1.85 -6.50 -2.62
N MET A 137 -0.74 -5.84 -2.91
CA MET A 137 0.57 -6.45 -2.77
C MET A 137 1.63 -5.44 -2.30
N PRO A 138 2.51 -5.82 -1.38
CA PRO A 138 3.71 -5.07 -1.09
C PRO A 138 4.69 -5.20 -2.25
N VAL A 139 5.37 -4.11 -2.58
CA VAL A 139 6.42 -4.07 -3.60
C VAL A 139 7.70 -3.50 -3.02
N ASP A 140 8.84 -3.90 -3.57
CA ASP A 140 10.16 -3.40 -3.11
C ASP A 140 10.18 -1.85 -3.19
N ALA A 141 10.78 -1.22 -2.18
CA ALA A 141 10.99 0.22 -2.18
C ALA A 141 11.93 0.68 -3.32
N GLN A 142 12.80 -0.22 -3.80
CA GLN A 142 13.72 0.03 -4.91
C GLN A 142 13.00 -0.20 -6.25
N GLU A 143 12.38 0.85 -6.78
CA GLU A 143 11.62 0.81 -8.04
C GLU A 143 12.47 0.38 -9.25
N GLU A 144 13.79 0.55 -9.17
CA GLU A 144 14.75 0.12 -10.20
C GLU A 144 14.69 -1.39 -10.46
N LYS A 145 14.39 -2.19 -9.44
CA LYS A 145 14.24 -3.64 -9.54
C LYS A 145 12.93 -4.08 -10.18
N TRP A 146 11.96 -3.16 -10.32
CA TRP A 146 10.66 -3.51 -10.88
C TRP A 146 10.72 -3.85 -12.38
N GLY A 147 11.79 -3.44 -13.07
CA GLY A 147 12.02 -3.80 -14.47
C GLY A 147 12.18 -5.30 -14.73
N GLU A 148 12.63 -6.05 -13.71
CA GLU A 148 12.86 -7.50 -13.81
C GLU A 148 11.61 -8.31 -13.44
N LEU A 149 10.60 -7.68 -12.86
CA LEU A 149 9.39 -8.33 -12.38
C LEU A 149 8.21 -8.10 -13.32
N GLN A 150 7.38 -9.11 -13.41
CA GLN A 150 6.14 -9.09 -14.18
C GLN A 150 4.95 -9.07 -13.22
N ILE A 151 3.85 -8.51 -13.66
CA ILE A 151 2.57 -8.61 -12.97
C ILE A 151 1.56 -9.28 -13.90
N ILE A 152 0.88 -10.29 -13.36
CA ILE A 152 -0.14 -11.07 -14.07
C ILE A 152 -1.49 -10.66 -13.52
N PHE A 153 -2.38 -10.26 -14.41
CA PHE A 153 -3.78 -9.94 -14.15
C PHE A 153 -4.67 -11.06 -14.66
N SER A 154 -5.72 -11.37 -13.90
CA SER A 154 -6.77 -12.30 -14.33
C SER A 154 -8.16 -11.69 -14.15
N THR A 155 -9.03 -11.91 -15.12
CA THR A 155 -10.38 -11.35 -15.16
C THR A 155 -11.46 -12.40 -14.91
N SER A 156 -12.67 -11.95 -14.68
CA SER A 156 -13.85 -12.81 -14.50
C SER A 156 -14.25 -13.57 -15.78
N SER A 157 -13.85 -13.07 -16.96
CA SER A 157 -14.01 -13.78 -18.24
C SER A 157 -12.98 -14.88 -18.47
N GLY A 158 -11.92 -14.96 -17.62
CA GLY A 158 -10.81 -15.90 -17.80
C GLY A 158 -9.66 -15.34 -18.62
N ASP A 159 -9.73 -14.09 -19.05
CA ASP A 159 -8.62 -13.44 -19.73
C ASP A 159 -7.47 -13.21 -18.78
N VAL A 160 -6.25 -13.38 -19.29
CA VAL A 160 -5.01 -13.16 -18.54
C VAL A 160 -4.12 -12.20 -19.30
N ARG A 161 -3.58 -11.22 -18.59
CA ARG A 161 -2.67 -10.23 -19.16
C ARG A 161 -1.41 -10.15 -18.32
N ARG A 162 -0.27 -9.95 -18.99
CA ARG A 162 1.04 -9.72 -18.39
C ARG A 162 1.52 -8.29 -18.70
N ASN A 163 1.97 -7.59 -17.67
CA ASN A 163 2.64 -6.29 -17.78
C ASN A 163 3.96 -6.31 -17.04
N ALA A 164 4.88 -5.42 -17.38
CA ALA A 164 6.04 -5.16 -16.53
C ALA A 164 5.59 -4.45 -15.25
N LEU A 165 6.17 -4.81 -14.10
CA LEU A 165 5.86 -4.12 -12.84
C LEU A 165 6.31 -2.66 -12.88
N SER A 166 7.35 -2.33 -13.65
CA SER A 166 7.84 -0.97 -13.89
C SER A 166 6.80 -0.04 -14.53
N ASP A 167 5.75 -0.58 -15.18
CA ASP A 167 4.64 0.22 -15.66
C ASP A 167 3.91 0.95 -14.52
N PHE A 168 4.06 0.50 -13.28
CA PHE A 168 3.39 1.03 -12.08
C PHE A 168 4.30 1.88 -11.18
N THR A 169 5.48 2.28 -11.64
CA THR A 169 6.33 3.24 -10.92
C THR A 169 5.65 4.61 -10.80
N ASN A 170 5.04 5.09 -11.87
CA ASN A 170 4.37 6.38 -11.95
C ASN A 170 2.84 6.23 -11.88
N VAL A 171 2.32 5.96 -10.68
CA VAL A 171 0.87 5.96 -10.41
C VAL A 171 0.49 7.29 -9.76
N ARG A 172 -0.39 8.06 -10.40
CA ARG A 172 -0.88 9.35 -9.89
C ARG A 172 -1.84 9.13 -8.71
N SER A 173 -2.10 10.18 -7.94
CA SER A 173 -3.02 10.14 -6.81
C SER A 173 -4.45 9.72 -7.17
N ASN A 174 -4.91 10.00 -8.39
CA ASN A 174 -6.21 9.58 -8.91
C ASN A 174 -6.21 8.17 -9.52
N GLY A 175 -5.08 7.45 -9.43
CA GLY A 175 -4.91 6.11 -9.98
C GLY A 175 -4.38 6.10 -11.43
N LYS A 176 -4.13 4.89 -11.90
CA LYS A 176 -3.68 4.58 -13.27
C LYS A 176 -4.48 3.39 -13.79
N ILE A 177 -4.88 3.42 -15.04
CA ILE A 177 -5.51 2.26 -15.68
C ILE A 177 -4.46 1.16 -15.80
N ALA A 178 -4.68 0.06 -15.10
CA ALA A 178 -3.87 -1.15 -15.22
C ALA A 178 -4.40 -2.06 -16.33
N MET A 179 -5.71 -2.13 -16.43
CA MET A 179 -6.40 -2.92 -17.43
C MET A 179 -7.72 -2.24 -17.80
N ASP A 180 -7.90 -1.92 -19.08
CA ASP A 180 -9.16 -1.41 -19.59
C ASP A 180 -10.14 -2.58 -19.75
N LEU A 181 -11.22 -2.56 -18.99
CA LEU A 181 -12.18 -3.64 -18.87
C LEU A 181 -13.58 -3.18 -19.34
N PRO A 182 -14.32 -4.01 -20.09
CA PRO A 182 -15.74 -3.82 -20.30
C PRO A 182 -16.52 -3.79 -18.98
N GLU A 183 -17.68 -3.14 -18.95
CA GLU A 183 -18.48 -2.94 -17.71
C GLU A 183 -18.89 -4.22 -17.00
N ASP A 184 -19.07 -5.30 -17.73
CA ASP A 184 -19.48 -6.64 -17.22
C ASP A 184 -18.30 -7.52 -16.81
N ILE A 185 -17.07 -7.14 -17.12
CA ILE A 185 -15.84 -7.87 -16.78
C ILE A 185 -15.15 -7.21 -15.59
N LYS A 186 -14.75 -8.01 -14.62
CA LYS A 186 -14.05 -7.55 -13.42
C LYS A 186 -12.65 -8.14 -13.34
N LEU A 187 -11.71 -7.34 -12.84
CA LEU A 187 -10.44 -7.86 -12.39
C LEU A 187 -10.68 -8.74 -11.16
N VAL A 188 -10.20 -9.98 -11.20
CA VAL A 188 -10.34 -10.96 -10.12
C VAL A 188 -9.09 -11.00 -9.26
N ASN A 189 -7.90 -10.96 -9.88
CA ASN A 189 -6.65 -11.02 -9.14
C ASN A 189 -5.51 -10.37 -9.92
N ALA A 190 -4.48 -9.95 -9.18
CA ALA A 190 -3.20 -9.51 -9.70
C ALA A 190 -2.09 -10.13 -8.86
N ARG A 191 -1.03 -10.63 -9.48
CA ARG A 191 0.11 -11.26 -8.81
C ARG A 191 1.42 -10.91 -9.50
N ILE A 192 2.44 -10.64 -8.69
CA ILE A 192 3.82 -10.55 -9.19
C ILE A 192 4.29 -11.95 -9.54
N ALA A 193 4.93 -12.09 -10.68
CA ALA A 193 5.50 -13.32 -11.18
C ALA A 193 6.87 -13.06 -11.82
N ASN A 194 7.74 -14.08 -11.77
CA ASN A 194 8.99 -14.10 -12.48
C ASN A 194 8.79 -14.70 -13.88
N GLU A 195 9.79 -14.53 -14.73
CA GLU A 195 9.71 -15.01 -16.12
C GLU A 195 9.54 -16.53 -16.25
N ASN A 196 10.05 -17.28 -15.28
CA ASN A 196 10.01 -18.75 -15.28
C ASN A 196 8.86 -19.34 -14.45
N ASP A 197 7.95 -18.52 -13.97
CA ASP A 197 6.81 -19.00 -13.19
C ASP A 197 5.71 -19.56 -14.11
N ASP A 198 4.87 -20.40 -13.53
CA ASP A 198 3.67 -20.92 -14.18
C ASP A 198 2.41 -20.27 -13.59
N VAL A 199 1.47 -19.98 -14.44
CA VAL A 199 0.13 -19.50 -14.06
C VAL A 199 -0.83 -20.69 -14.06
N MET A 200 -1.58 -20.83 -12.97
CA MET A 200 -2.67 -21.79 -12.87
C MET A 200 -3.99 -21.05 -12.66
N LEU A 201 -4.92 -21.23 -13.57
CA LEU A 201 -6.28 -20.73 -13.44
C LEU A 201 -7.21 -21.87 -13.11
N VAL A 202 -8.13 -21.61 -12.19
CA VAL A 202 -9.19 -22.54 -11.80
C VAL A 202 -10.53 -21.82 -11.91
N THR A 203 -11.47 -22.42 -12.60
CA THR A 203 -12.83 -21.89 -12.74
C THR A 203 -13.74 -22.41 -11.64
N ASP A 204 -14.85 -21.72 -11.40
CA ASP A 204 -15.92 -22.13 -10.48
C ASP A 204 -16.54 -23.50 -10.85
N SER A 205 -16.54 -23.85 -12.15
CA SER A 205 -16.97 -25.14 -12.67
C SER A 205 -15.95 -26.28 -12.45
N GLY A 206 -14.84 -26.01 -11.73
CA GLY A 206 -13.82 -27.01 -11.40
C GLY A 206 -12.84 -27.34 -12.54
N ARG A 207 -12.82 -26.57 -13.61
CA ARG A 207 -11.80 -26.72 -14.67
C ARG A 207 -10.53 -25.98 -14.29
N ALA A 208 -9.37 -26.57 -14.58
CA ALA A 208 -8.08 -25.95 -14.33
C ALA A 208 -7.21 -25.99 -15.60
N ILE A 209 -6.44 -24.91 -15.80
CA ILE A 209 -5.40 -24.83 -16.85
C ILE A 209 -4.11 -24.29 -16.22
N ARG A 210 -2.98 -24.84 -16.64
CA ARG A 210 -1.64 -24.40 -16.28
C ARG A 210 -0.84 -24.07 -17.53
N PHE A 211 -0.15 -22.94 -17.51
CA PHE A 211 0.71 -22.51 -18.61
C PHE A 211 1.85 -21.62 -18.07
N SER A 212 2.95 -21.54 -18.81
CA SER A 212 4.08 -20.68 -18.44
C SER A 212 3.77 -19.21 -18.64
N THR A 213 4.31 -18.34 -17.77
CA THR A 213 4.25 -16.88 -17.94
C THR A 213 4.81 -16.42 -19.27
N THR A 214 5.80 -17.15 -19.83
CA THR A 214 6.38 -16.87 -21.15
C THR A 214 5.41 -17.08 -22.31
N SER A 215 4.36 -17.90 -22.12
CA SER A 215 3.30 -18.10 -23.12
C SER A 215 2.31 -16.93 -23.21
N LEU A 216 2.33 -16.04 -22.20
CA LEU A 216 1.53 -14.82 -22.20
C LEU A 216 2.22 -13.75 -23.04
N LEU A 217 1.56 -13.32 -24.11
CA LEU A 217 2.04 -12.18 -24.89
C LEU A 217 1.99 -10.93 -24.00
N SER A 218 3.12 -10.28 -23.84
CA SER A 218 3.16 -8.91 -23.38
C SER A 218 2.51 -8.06 -24.45
N LEU A 219 1.40 -7.40 -24.17
CA LEU A 219 0.89 -6.36 -25.05
C LEU A 219 1.85 -5.18 -25.01
N ILE A 220 2.94 -5.29 -25.76
CA ILE A 220 3.66 -4.11 -26.21
C ILE A 220 2.71 -3.41 -27.14
N HIS A 221 2.36 -2.17 -26.83
CA HIS A 221 1.56 -1.32 -27.71
C HIS A 221 2.18 -1.33 -29.12
N ILE A 222 1.44 -1.81 -30.06
CA ILE A 222 1.61 -1.45 -31.47
C ILE A 222 0.82 -0.18 -31.70
#